data_67b4085be37ca7d4d4d0a3d2ea9417ab
#
_entry.id   67b4085be37ca7d4d4d0a3d2ea9417ab
#
_cell.length_a   1.000
_cell.length_b   1.000
_cell.length_c   1.000
_cell.angle_alpha   90.00
_cell.angle_beta   90.00
_cell.angle_gamma   90.00
#
_symmetry.space_group_name_H-M   'P 1'
#
loop_
_entity.id
_entity.type
_entity.pdbx_description
1 polymer ?
#
loop_
_entity_poly.entity_id
_entity_poly.type
_entity_poly.pdbx_seq_one_letter_code
_entity_poly.pdbx_strand_id
1 'polypeptide(L)'
;MAPSGAPAFRELTRGECDALLARNHVGRVAFSYHDHVDIEPINYVYEDGWIYGRTGDGTKLRTLAHNRWLAFETDEVSALFDWQSVVVKGALYILEPGGPRSNAHDHAIDVMRRVNAALLTADDPAPERTVIFRIHADQVTGRAASTVPQ
;
A
#
# COMPACT_ATOMS: atom_id res chain seq x y z
N MET A 1 33.69 -11.35 -14.95
CA MET A 1 33.26 -9.95 -14.83
C MET A 1 32.04 -9.74 -15.72
N ALA A 2 30.97 -9.21 -15.17
CA ALA A 2 29.77 -8.92 -15.96
C ALA A 2 30.08 -7.82 -16.99
N PRO A 3 29.51 -7.88 -18.21
CA PRO A 3 29.64 -6.79 -19.18
C PRO A 3 29.14 -5.48 -18.61
N SER A 4 29.76 -4.37 -18.99
CA SER A 4 29.29 -3.03 -18.64
C SER A 4 27.85 -2.86 -19.14
N GLY A 5 26.93 -2.43 -18.25
CA GLY A 5 25.50 -2.27 -18.56
C GLY A 5 24.64 -3.51 -18.34
N ALA A 6 25.21 -4.62 -17.91
CA ALA A 6 24.41 -5.79 -17.54
C ALA A 6 23.61 -5.50 -16.27
N PRO A 7 22.29 -5.87 -16.22
CA PRO A 7 21.48 -5.63 -15.03
C PRO A 7 21.91 -6.52 -13.87
N ALA A 8 21.90 -5.96 -12.67
CA ALA A 8 22.06 -6.68 -11.43
C ALA A 8 20.71 -6.65 -10.68
N PHE A 9 20.32 -7.79 -10.11
CA PHE A 9 19.11 -7.94 -9.31
C PHE A 9 19.50 -8.25 -7.87
N ARG A 10 18.81 -7.64 -6.91
CA ARG A 10 19.05 -7.91 -5.49
C ARG A 10 17.76 -7.82 -4.69
N GLU A 11 17.78 -8.43 -3.52
CA GLU A 11 16.72 -8.24 -2.53
C GLU A 11 16.96 -6.94 -1.77
N LEU A 12 15.88 -6.23 -1.45
CA LEU A 12 15.93 -5.07 -0.56
C LEU A 12 15.95 -5.53 0.89
N THR A 13 16.66 -4.79 1.73
CA THR A 13 16.57 -4.96 3.19
C THR A 13 15.20 -4.47 3.68
N ARG A 14 14.83 -4.83 4.91
CA ARG A 14 13.58 -4.35 5.50
C ARG A 14 13.56 -2.83 5.60
N GLY A 15 14.67 -2.21 5.98
CA GLY A 15 14.78 -0.75 6.04
C GLY A 15 14.58 -0.08 4.69
N GLU A 16 15.12 -0.67 3.62
CA GLU A 16 14.90 -0.18 2.25
C GLU A 16 13.44 -0.34 1.83
N CYS A 17 12.80 -1.45 2.19
CA CYS A 17 11.38 -1.67 1.93
C CYS A 17 10.52 -0.62 2.66
N ASP A 18 10.77 -0.40 3.94
CA ASP A 18 10.03 0.58 4.73
C ASP A 18 10.20 2.00 4.17
N ALA A 19 11.40 2.35 3.73
CA ALA A 19 11.67 3.65 3.12
C ALA A 19 10.92 3.82 1.78
N LEU A 20 10.89 2.79 0.95
CA LEU A 20 10.15 2.80 -0.32
C LEU A 20 8.65 2.97 -0.08
N LEU A 21 8.09 2.23 0.88
CA LEU A 21 6.70 2.35 1.27
C LEU A 21 6.36 3.75 1.78
N ALA A 22 7.23 4.33 2.62
CA ALA A 22 6.97 5.60 3.28
C ALA A 22 7.01 6.80 2.32
N ARG A 23 7.85 6.76 1.29
CA ARG A 23 7.99 7.90 0.36
C ARG A 23 7.03 7.86 -0.83
N ASN A 24 6.27 6.78 -1.00
CA ASN A 24 5.28 6.64 -2.07
C ASN A 24 3.87 6.66 -1.51
N HIS A 25 2.89 7.05 -2.32
CA HIS A 25 1.50 7.19 -1.91
C HIS A 25 0.52 6.59 -2.92
N VAL A 26 1.01 5.87 -3.90
CA VAL A 26 0.20 5.08 -4.86
C VAL A 26 0.74 3.67 -4.89
N GLY A 27 -0.12 2.71 -4.67
CA GLY A 27 0.19 1.29 -4.75
C GLY A 27 -0.97 0.52 -5.33
N ARG A 28 -0.86 -0.80 -5.32
CA ARG A 28 -1.89 -1.71 -5.84
C ARG A 28 -2.20 -2.76 -4.79
N VAL A 29 -3.48 -3.04 -4.63
CA VAL A 29 -3.94 -4.16 -3.80
C VAL A 29 -4.40 -5.28 -4.71
N ALA A 30 -3.95 -6.50 -4.42
CA ALA A 30 -4.38 -7.70 -5.09
C ALA A 30 -5.11 -8.60 -4.08
N PHE A 31 -6.27 -9.08 -4.46
CA PHE A 31 -7.13 -9.87 -3.59
C PHE A 31 -7.88 -10.93 -4.40
N SER A 32 -8.40 -11.93 -3.71
CA SER A 32 -9.13 -13.03 -4.35
C SER A 32 -10.49 -13.24 -3.70
N TYR A 33 -11.45 -13.68 -4.52
CA TYR A 33 -12.79 -14.05 -4.09
C TYR A 33 -13.35 -15.07 -5.06
N HIS A 34 -13.76 -16.24 -4.57
CA HIS A 34 -14.30 -17.34 -5.40
C HIS A 34 -13.42 -17.64 -6.62
N ASP A 35 -12.12 -17.85 -6.40
CA ASP A 35 -11.12 -18.16 -7.43
C ASP A 35 -10.89 -17.06 -8.46
N HIS A 36 -11.51 -15.90 -8.28
CA HIS A 36 -11.20 -14.70 -9.08
C HIS A 36 -10.16 -13.87 -8.36
N VAL A 37 -9.15 -13.44 -9.09
CA VAL A 37 -8.10 -12.54 -8.59
C VAL A 37 -8.31 -11.19 -9.21
N ASP A 38 -8.24 -10.15 -8.39
CA ASP A 38 -8.40 -8.77 -8.82
C ASP A 38 -7.23 -7.93 -8.32
N ILE A 39 -6.96 -6.83 -9.01
CA ILE A 39 -5.92 -5.88 -8.64
C ILE A 39 -6.43 -4.46 -8.89
N GLU A 40 -6.22 -3.56 -7.93
CA GLU A 40 -6.65 -2.17 -8.05
C GLU A 40 -5.61 -1.21 -7.49
N PRO A 41 -5.45 -0.03 -8.12
CA PRO A 41 -4.62 1.02 -7.56
C PRO A 41 -5.32 1.68 -6.36
N ILE A 42 -4.53 2.05 -5.36
CA ILE A 42 -5.01 2.81 -4.21
C ILE A 42 -4.03 3.93 -3.86
N ASN A 43 -4.56 5.00 -3.27
CA ASN A 43 -3.74 5.95 -2.54
C ASN A 43 -3.56 5.45 -1.11
N TYR A 44 -2.38 5.62 -0.55
CA TYR A 44 -2.06 5.11 0.78
C TYR A 44 -1.05 5.98 1.50
N VAL A 45 -0.96 5.79 2.81
CA VAL A 45 0.14 6.29 3.64
C VAL A 45 0.64 5.13 4.49
N TYR A 46 1.95 4.97 4.55
CA TYR A 46 2.60 3.94 5.36
C TYR A 46 3.20 4.54 6.62
N GLU A 47 2.90 3.94 7.77
CA GLU A 47 3.49 4.31 9.06
C GLU A 47 3.54 3.08 9.98
N ASP A 48 4.70 2.83 10.55
CA ASP A 48 4.91 1.82 11.61
C ASP A 48 4.32 0.45 11.31
N GLY A 49 4.54 -0.07 10.11
CA GLY A 49 4.07 -1.38 9.71
C GLY A 49 2.61 -1.44 9.29
N TRP A 50 1.96 -0.29 9.10
CA TRP A 50 0.57 -0.19 8.67
C TRP A 50 0.44 0.62 7.38
N ILE A 51 -0.36 0.10 6.47
CA ILE A 51 -0.77 0.81 5.26
C ILE A 51 -2.18 1.33 5.49
N TYR A 52 -2.34 2.65 5.48
CA TYR A 52 -3.63 3.32 5.68
C TYR A 52 -4.20 3.77 4.35
N GLY A 53 -5.49 3.52 4.15
CA GLY A 53 -6.18 3.93 2.94
C GLY A 53 -7.67 4.12 3.18
N ARG A 54 -8.36 4.52 2.12
CA ARG A 54 -9.82 4.66 2.13
C ARG A 54 -10.42 4.25 0.82
N THR A 55 -11.68 3.85 0.86
CA THR A 55 -12.45 3.44 -0.31
C THR A 55 -13.90 3.84 -0.16
N GLY A 56 -14.64 3.77 -1.26
CA GLY A 56 -16.08 3.86 -1.23
C GLY A 56 -16.71 2.53 -0.81
N ASP A 57 -17.98 2.57 -0.45
CA ASP A 57 -18.76 1.36 -0.20
C ASP A 57 -19.11 0.68 -1.54
N GLY A 58 -18.81 -0.61 -1.66
CA GLY A 58 -19.06 -1.34 -2.91
C GLY A 58 -18.59 -2.78 -2.88
N THR A 59 -18.59 -3.40 -4.07
CA THR A 59 -18.25 -4.83 -4.27
C THR A 59 -16.86 -5.20 -3.72
N LYS A 60 -15.88 -4.33 -3.93
CA LYS A 60 -14.52 -4.51 -3.44
C LYS A 60 -14.49 -4.66 -1.93
N LEU A 61 -15.19 -3.81 -1.21
CA LEU A 61 -15.25 -3.84 0.24
C LEU A 61 -15.89 -5.14 0.74
N ARG A 62 -16.96 -5.61 0.07
CA ARG A 62 -17.62 -6.86 0.40
C ARG A 62 -16.69 -8.04 0.17
N THR A 63 -15.93 -8.02 -0.91
CA THR A 63 -14.92 -9.04 -1.23
C THR A 63 -13.88 -9.13 -0.13
N LEU A 64 -13.34 -8.00 0.30
CA LEU A 64 -12.33 -7.93 1.38
C LEU A 64 -12.90 -8.32 2.75
N ALA A 65 -14.19 -8.15 2.99
CA ALA A 65 -14.85 -8.61 4.20
C ALA A 65 -14.88 -10.15 4.29
N HIS A 66 -14.96 -10.85 3.16
CA HIS A 66 -14.93 -12.31 3.09
C HIS A 66 -13.50 -12.87 3.17
N ASN A 67 -12.54 -12.21 2.52
CA ASN A 67 -11.14 -12.62 2.53
C ASN A 67 -10.26 -11.41 2.82
N ARG A 68 -9.88 -11.26 4.08
CA ARG A 68 -9.10 -10.11 4.55
C ARG A 68 -7.63 -10.17 4.15
N TRP A 69 -7.12 -11.36 3.80
CA TRP A 69 -5.73 -11.53 3.41
C TRP A 69 -5.53 -11.07 1.97
N LEU A 70 -4.59 -10.16 1.78
CA LEU A 70 -4.31 -9.58 0.48
C LEU A 70 -2.82 -9.33 0.29
N ALA A 71 -2.45 -8.95 -0.93
CA ALA A 71 -1.13 -8.44 -1.25
C ALA A 71 -1.24 -6.97 -1.66
N PHE A 72 -0.23 -6.22 -1.29
CA PHE A 72 -0.06 -4.82 -1.68
C PHE A 72 1.30 -4.65 -2.34
N GLU A 73 1.40 -3.85 -3.37
CA GLU A 73 2.65 -3.56 -4.06
C GLU A 73 2.77 -2.06 -4.32
N THR A 74 3.99 -1.53 -4.14
CA THR A 74 4.36 -0.23 -4.69
C THR A 74 5.74 -0.33 -5.30
N ASP A 75 6.04 0.55 -6.25
CA ASP A 75 7.31 0.51 -6.96
C ASP A 75 7.76 1.90 -7.40
N GLU A 76 9.03 1.98 -7.79
CA GLU A 76 9.63 3.12 -8.47
C GLU A 76 10.39 2.60 -9.67
N VAL A 77 10.05 3.09 -10.86
CA VAL A 77 10.63 2.63 -12.12
C VAL A 77 11.22 3.84 -12.85
N SER A 78 12.55 3.83 -13.05
CA SER A 78 13.26 4.85 -13.81
C SER A 78 13.58 4.38 -15.22
N ALA A 79 13.87 3.09 -15.39
CA ALA A 79 14.20 2.46 -16.66
C ALA A 79 13.90 0.97 -16.60
N LEU A 80 14.03 0.27 -17.74
CA LEU A 80 13.72 -1.16 -17.85
C LEU A 80 14.44 -2.00 -16.79
N PHE A 81 15.67 -1.66 -16.47
CA PHE A 81 16.48 -2.38 -15.46
C PHE A 81 16.99 -1.42 -14.37
N ASP A 82 16.20 -0.41 -14.05
CA ASP A 82 16.45 0.49 -12.94
C ASP A 82 15.13 0.74 -12.22
N TRP A 83 14.81 -0.13 -11.26
CA TRP A 83 13.55 -0.10 -10.52
C TRP A 83 13.70 -0.72 -9.14
N GLN A 84 12.80 -0.38 -8.26
CA GLN A 84 12.61 -1.00 -6.95
C GLN A 84 11.13 -1.32 -6.76
N SER A 85 10.85 -2.45 -6.13
CA SER A 85 9.49 -2.88 -5.84
C SER A 85 9.44 -3.50 -4.45
N VAL A 86 8.35 -3.26 -3.73
CA VAL A 86 8.06 -3.90 -2.44
C VAL A 86 6.67 -4.53 -2.50
N VAL A 87 6.59 -5.77 -2.00
CA VAL A 87 5.34 -6.51 -1.84
C VAL A 87 5.08 -6.73 -0.35
N VAL A 88 3.90 -6.36 0.07
CA VAL A 88 3.40 -6.57 1.43
C VAL A 88 2.27 -7.59 1.37
N LYS A 89 2.31 -8.59 2.25
CA LYS A 89 1.19 -9.51 2.44
C LYS A 89 0.68 -9.36 3.86
N GLY A 90 -0.63 -9.23 4.00
CA GLY A 90 -1.25 -9.03 5.29
C GLY A 90 -2.76 -8.96 5.22
N ALA A 91 -3.38 -8.76 6.38
CA ALA A 91 -4.82 -8.65 6.48
C ALA A 91 -5.28 -7.18 6.47
N LEU A 92 -6.43 -6.96 5.88
CA LEU A 92 -7.11 -5.67 5.87
C LEU A 92 -8.10 -5.59 7.03
N TYR A 93 -8.12 -4.44 7.69
CA TYR A 93 -9.06 -4.12 8.76
C TYR A 93 -9.82 -2.84 8.41
N ILE A 94 -11.14 -2.92 8.39
CA ILE A 94 -12.01 -1.75 8.24
C ILE A 94 -12.08 -1.07 9.60
N LEU A 95 -11.88 0.24 9.59
CA LEU A 95 -11.89 1.07 10.80
C LEU A 95 -13.16 1.92 10.79
N GLU A 96 -13.98 1.76 11.83
CA GLU A 96 -15.23 2.48 11.95
C GLU A 96 -15.17 3.50 13.09
N PRO A 97 -15.73 4.71 12.89
CA PRO A 97 -15.83 5.68 13.98
C PRO A 97 -16.76 5.13 15.08
N GLY A 98 -16.32 5.23 16.34
CA GLY A 98 -17.11 4.76 17.48
C GLY A 98 -17.11 3.25 17.71
N GLY A 99 -16.43 2.48 16.86
CA GLY A 99 -16.29 1.04 17.02
C GLY A 99 -15.16 0.64 17.95
N PRO A 100 -14.87 -0.69 18.07
CA PRO A 100 -13.78 -1.18 18.92
C PRO A 100 -12.40 -0.66 18.54
N ARG A 101 -12.23 -0.22 17.28
CA ARG A 101 -10.99 0.34 16.75
C ARG A 101 -11.12 1.86 16.47
N SER A 102 -11.94 2.58 17.24
CA SER A 102 -12.15 4.01 17.03
C SER A 102 -10.86 4.83 17.16
N ASN A 103 -9.96 4.47 18.07
CA ASN A 103 -8.66 5.13 18.20
C ASN A 103 -7.80 4.92 16.95
N ALA A 104 -7.81 3.71 16.37
CA ALA A 104 -7.11 3.44 15.12
C ALA A 104 -7.74 4.18 13.95
N HIS A 105 -9.06 4.33 13.92
CA HIS A 105 -9.78 5.13 12.92
C HIS A 105 -9.32 6.58 12.95
N ASP A 106 -9.31 7.19 14.12
CA ASP A 106 -8.90 8.60 14.29
C ASP A 106 -7.42 8.80 13.93
N HIS A 107 -6.57 7.86 14.33
CA HIS A 107 -5.15 7.88 13.97
C HIS A 107 -4.95 7.75 12.46
N ALA A 108 -5.70 6.88 11.79
CA ALA A 108 -5.64 6.71 10.34
C ALA A 108 -5.96 8.02 9.61
N ILE A 109 -6.99 8.73 10.06
CA ILE A 109 -7.37 10.03 9.49
C ILE A 109 -6.23 11.04 9.67
N ASP A 110 -5.65 11.13 10.87
CA ASP A 110 -4.53 12.03 11.13
C ASP A 110 -3.33 11.75 10.22
N VAL A 111 -2.98 10.48 10.07
CA VAL A 111 -1.87 10.04 9.21
C VAL A 111 -2.13 10.42 7.75
N MET A 112 -3.33 10.12 7.24
CA MET A 112 -3.69 10.42 5.85
C MET A 112 -3.79 11.91 5.57
N ARG A 113 -4.20 12.72 6.55
CA ARG A 113 -4.28 14.18 6.41
C ARG A 113 -2.91 14.86 6.31
N ARG A 114 -1.83 14.18 6.70
CA ARG A 114 -0.47 14.70 6.49
C ARG A 114 -0.14 14.82 5.00
N VAL A 115 -0.76 13.99 4.16
CA VAL A 115 -0.57 13.95 2.71
C VAL A 115 -1.71 14.64 1.97
N ASN A 116 -2.94 14.51 2.47
CA ASN A 116 -4.14 15.12 1.91
C ASN A 116 -4.91 15.80 3.04
N ALA A 117 -4.58 17.05 3.31
CA ALA A 117 -5.18 17.81 4.43
C ALA A 117 -6.70 17.99 4.29
N ALA A 118 -7.25 17.95 3.08
CA ALA A 118 -8.67 18.10 2.81
C ALA A 118 -9.48 16.81 3.00
N LEU A 119 -8.83 15.68 3.29
CA LEU A 119 -9.48 14.38 3.46
C LEU A 119 -10.60 14.44 4.49
N LEU A 120 -11.79 14.00 4.10
CA LEU A 120 -13.03 14.01 4.89
C LEU A 120 -13.44 15.41 5.40
N THR A 121 -13.08 16.43 4.63
CA THR A 121 -13.55 17.80 4.84
C THR A 121 -14.46 18.23 3.68
N ALA A 122 -15.02 19.43 3.74
CA ALA A 122 -15.86 19.96 2.67
C ALA A 122 -15.12 20.11 1.33
N ASP A 123 -13.79 20.21 1.37
CA ASP A 123 -12.92 20.38 0.18
C ASP A 123 -12.30 19.05 -0.28
N ASP A 124 -12.77 17.93 0.25
CA ASP A 124 -12.24 16.61 -0.10
C ASP A 124 -12.40 16.33 -1.60
N PRO A 125 -11.29 16.05 -2.34
CA PRO A 125 -11.39 15.76 -3.77
C PRO A 125 -12.06 14.43 -4.09
N ALA A 126 -12.21 13.52 -3.12
CA ALA A 126 -12.86 12.22 -3.29
C ALA A 126 -13.83 11.95 -2.12
N PRO A 127 -14.90 12.76 -1.99
CA PRO A 127 -15.78 12.70 -0.80
C PRO A 127 -16.59 11.40 -0.69
N GLU A 128 -16.73 10.64 -1.79
CA GLU A 128 -17.39 9.34 -1.80
C GLU A 128 -16.57 8.23 -1.13
N ARG A 129 -15.29 8.45 -0.90
CA ARG A 129 -14.39 7.47 -0.25
C ARG A 129 -14.43 7.66 1.27
N THR A 130 -15.49 7.17 1.89
CA THR A 130 -15.76 7.37 3.32
C THR A 130 -15.32 6.21 4.20
N VAL A 131 -15.01 5.04 3.62
CA VAL A 131 -14.63 3.85 4.37
C VAL A 131 -13.12 3.83 4.57
N ILE A 132 -12.70 3.91 5.82
CA ILE A 132 -11.30 3.94 6.23
C ILE A 132 -10.85 2.51 6.54
N PHE A 133 -9.66 2.14 6.06
CA PHE A 133 -9.08 0.84 6.35
C PHE A 133 -7.59 0.93 6.63
N ARG A 134 -7.05 -0.11 7.21
CA ARG A 134 -5.61 -0.32 7.30
C ARG A 134 -5.24 -1.76 7.00
N ILE A 135 -4.03 -1.95 6.49
CA ILE A 135 -3.46 -3.26 6.18
C ILE A 135 -2.23 -3.45 7.04
N HIS A 136 -2.15 -4.57 7.75
CA HIS A 136 -0.95 -4.89 8.52
C HIS A 136 0.12 -5.48 7.61
N ALA A 137 1.35 -4.99 7.72
CA ALA A 137 2.48 -5.49 6.94
C ALA A 137 3.09 -6.73 7.62
N ASP A 138 2.42 -7.88 7.51
CA ASP A 138 2.86 -9.13 8.13
C ASP A 138 4.11 -9.69 7.46
N GLN A 139 4.14 -9.70 6.13
CA GLN A 139 5.27 -10.13 5.32
C GLN A 139 5.64 -9.02 4.37
N VAL A 140 6.91 -8.66 4.35
CA VAL A 140 7.43 -7.59 3.50
C VAL A 140 8.64 -8.09 2.76
N THR A 141 8.59 -8.05 1.44
CA THR A 141 9.71 -8.41 0.57
C THR A 141 9.91 -7.33 -0.47
N GLY A 142 11.17 -7.11 -0.86
CA GLY A 142 11.47 -6.11 -1.88
C GLY A 142 12.58 -6.57 -2.79
N ARG A 143 12.57 -6.06 -4.02
CA ARG A 143 13.57 -6.36 -5.04
C ARG A 143 13.94 -5.08 -5.78
N ALA A 144 15.16 -5.08 -6.29
CA ALA A 144 15.67 -4.00 -7.11
C ALA A 144 16.42 -4.54 -8.32
N ALA A 145 16.36 -3.80 -9.40
CA ALA A 145 17.23 -3.96 -10.56
C ALA A 145 18.03 -2.69 -10.75
N SER A 146 19.29 -2.82 -11.12
CA SER A 146 20.17 -1.69 -11.41
C SER A 146 21.16 -2.06 -12.50
N THR A 147 21.45 -1.13 -13.39
CA THR A 147 22.52 -1.23 -14.39
C THR A 147 23.78 -0.48 -13.96
N VAL A 148 23.70 0.28 -12.88
CA VAL A 148 24.82 1.06 -12.34
C VAL A 148 25.60 0.16 -11.38
N PRO A 149 26.93 0.04 -11.53
CA PRO A 149 27.76 -0.68 -10.56
C PRO A 149 27.60 -0.06 -9.16
N GLN A 150 27.42 -0.92 -8.16
CA GLN A 150 27.30 -0.50 -6.77
C GLN A 150 28.59 -0.67 -6.02
#